data_16107a720a5d7b091745ef08cdb7e2d1
#
_entry.id   16107a720a5d7b091745ef08cdb7e2d1
#
_cell.length_a   1.000
_cell.length_b   1.000
_cell.length_c   1.000
_cell.angle_alpha   90.00
_cell.angle_beta   90.00
_cell.angle_gamma   90.00
#
_symmetry.space_group_name_H-M   'P 1'
#
loop_
_entity.id
_entity.type
_entity.pdbx_description
1 polymer ?
#
loop_
_entity_poly.entity_id
_entity_poly.type
_entity_poly.pdbx_seq_one_letter_code
_entity_poly.pdbx_strand_id
1 'polypeptide(L)'
;MASKMGEAVNGARIAGGRLIAASKKSGDEGRMPLIEHLRELRNRLVKAALALIVAMVVGFVFFHPIWSFVTHPFCSARINGHSGCKVVGDQLVVTGVFDPFMLRVKVAFFVGLILASPVWLYQLWAFIAPGLYRKEKRWAYLFVGIAAPLFATGAVLAYFVMSRGLRYLLGLSPKGVLVLPSIDTYLSYFQGMILGFGLAFELPLALVILNMAHILTHARFAKWRRLMLFGAFLFAGIANPSPDPISMLLLAVPCVVLVEVAEVVIYFNDRRRARTADPYANLSDDEASPLEMDDGEPVDTVDHSHLN
;
A
#
# COMPACT_ATOMS: atom_id res chain seq x y z
N MET A 1 64.82 -28.58 12.57
CA MET A 1 64.38 -27.18 12.61
C MET A 1 63.50 -26.84 11.42
N ALA A 2 63.65 -27.40 10.24
CA ALA A 2 62.88 -27.12 9.02
C ALA A 2 61.38 -27.53 9.07
N SER A 3 61.04 -28.59 9.81
CA SER A 3 59.68 -29.12 9.91
C SER A 3 58.68 -28.13 10.63
N LYS A 4 59.12 -27.51 11.72
CA LYS A 4 58.27 -26.55 12.48
C LYS A 4 58.03 -25.22 11.73
N MET A 5 58.92 -24.85 10.81
CA MET A 5 58.73 -23.63 10.00
C MET A 5 57.69 -23.85 8.89
N GLY A 6 57.58 -25.07 8.34
CA GLY A 6 56.56 -25.42 7.33
C GLY A 6 55.13 -25.40 7.88
N GLU A 7 54.95 -25.87 9.13
CA GLU A 7 53.62 -25.85 9.78
C GLU A 7 53.15 -24.44 10.12
N ALA A 8 54.04 -23.56 10.57
CA ALA A 8 53.70 -22.15 10.89
C ALA A 8 53.29 -21.36 9.64
N VAL A 9 53.96 -21.57 8.50
CA VAL A 9 53.63 -20.92 7.22
C VAL A 9 52.28 -21.41 6.67
N ASN A 10 51.98 -22.72 6.82
CA ASN A 10 50.71 -23.28 6.37
C ASN A 10 49.52 -22.80 7.28
N GLY A 11 49.75 -22.70 8.59
CA GLY A 11 48.76 -22.13 9.53
C GLY A 11 48.42 -20.68 9.24
N ALA A 12 49.40 -19.85 8.92
CA ALA A 12 49.21 -18.45 8.56
C ALA A 12 48.48 -18.28 7.23
N ARG A 13 48.72 -19.13 6.23
CA ARG A 13 47.96 -19.11 4.95
C ARG A 13 46.50 -19.52 5.11
N ILE A 14 46.21 -20.49 5.95
CA ILE A 14 44.83 -20.94 6.22
C ILE A 14 44.07 -19.87 7.04
N ALA A 15 44.72 -19.24 8.01
CA ALA A 15 44.11 -18.14 8.79
C ALA A 15 43.89 -16.90 7.93
N GLY A 16 44.83 -16.52 7.06
CA GLY A 16 44.67 -15.40 6.11
C GLY A 16 43.55 -15.66 5.11
N GLY A 17 43.43 -16.89 4.57
CA GLY A 17 42.34 -17.28 3.67
C GLY A 17 40.94 -17.22 4.34
N ARG A 18 40.86 -17.59 5.63
CA ARG A 18 39.59 -17.49 6.40
C ARG A 18 39.22 -16.06 6.73
N LEU A 19 40.15 -15.18 7.03
CA LEU A 19 39.94 -13.76 7.28
C LEU A 19 39.49 -13.02 6.01
N ILE A 20 40.12 -13.33 4.86
CA ILE A 20 39.69 -12.75 3.56
C ILE A 20 38.29 -13.25 3.15
N ALA A 21 37.98 -14.52 3.39
CA ALA A 21 36.66 -15.08 3.13
C ALA A 21 35.57 -14.50 4.08
N ALA A 22 35.90 -14.24 5.33
CA ALA A 22 35.02 -13.60 6.30
C ALA A 22 34.80 -12.13 5.96
N SER A 23 35.85 -11.39 5.56
CA SER A 23 35.74 -9.98 5.12
C SER A 23 34.91 -9.82 3.84
N LYS A 24 35.02 -10.77 2.91
CA LYS A 24 34.22 -10.76 1.69
C LYS A 24 32.72 -11.05 1.94
N LYS A 25 32.42 -11.77 3.04
CA LYS A 25 31.03 -12.09 3.44
C LYS A 25 30.33 -10.96 4.19
N SER A 26 31.07 -10.09 4.88
CA SER A 26 30.50 -8.94 5.62
C SER A 26 30.23 -7.71 4.76
N GLY A 27 30.84 -7.61 3.55
CA GLY A 27 30.64 -6.50 2.63
C GLY A 27 29.38 -6.59 1.74
N ASP A 28 28.73 -7.76 1.67
CA ASP A 28 27.65 -8.02 0.71
C ASP A 28 26.24 -8.12 1.37
N GLU A 29 26.16 -7.89 2.67
CA GLU A 29 24.91 -8.04 3.43
C GLU A 29 23.88 -6.90 3.24
N GLY A 30 24.20 -5.88 2.46
CA GLY A 30 23.34 -4.70 2.27
C GLY A 30 22.66 -4.54 0.90
N ARG A 31 23.14 -5.23 -0.13
CA ARG A 31 22.65 -5.06 -1.51
C ARG A 31 22.20 -6.40 -2.08
N MET A 32 20.90 -6.63 -2.13
CA MET A 32 20.39 -7.74 -2.96
C MET A 32 20.78 -7.44 -4.42
N PRO A 33 21.44 -8.39 -5.13
CA PRO A 33 21.69 -8.22 -6.56
C PRO A 33 20.33 -8.03 -7.27
N LEU A 34 20.26 -7.09 -8.22
CA LEU A 34 19.03 -6.78 -8.98
C LEU A 34 18.32 -8.02 -9.51
N ILE A 35 19.07 -9.05 -9.84
CA ILE A 35 18.54 -10.34 -10.34
C ILE A 35 17.72 -11.08 -9.26
N GLU A 36 18.14 -11.05 -7.99
CA GLU A 36 17.36 -11.65 -6.90
C GLU A 36 16.08 -10.89 -6.63
N HIS A 37 16.13 -9.57 -6.68
CA HIS A 37 14.94 -8.71 -6.53
C HIS A 37 13.92 -8.95 -7.66
N LEU A 38 14.39 -9.08 -8.91
CA LEU A 38 13.53 -9.42 -10.06
C LEU A 38 12.95 -10.85 -9.93
N ARG A 39 13.72 -11.80 -9.41
CA ARG A 39 13.22 -13.15 -9.15
C ARG A 39 12.16 -13.17 -8.06
N GLU A 40 12.34 -12.37 -7.02
CA GLU A 40 11.34 -12.19 -5.96
C GLU A 40 10.07 -11.57 -6.52
N LEU A 41 10.15 -10.50 -7.30
CA LEU A 41 9.01 -9.86 -7.98
C LEU A 41 8.23 -10.87 -8.82
N ARG A 42 8.92 -11.63 -9.67
CA ARG A 42 8.28 -12.67 -10.49
C ARG A 42 7.52 -13.69 -9.64
N ASN A 43 8.14 -14.21 -8.58
CA ASN A 43 7.52 -15.23 -7.73
C ASN A 43 6.29 -14.68 -6.99
N ARG A 44 6.32 -13.42 -6.56
CA ARG A 44 5.19 -12.73 -5.93
C ARG A 44 4.06 -12.47 -6.93
N LEU A 45 4.43 -12.03 -8.14
CA LEU A 45 3.46 -11.80 -9.22
C LEU A 45 2.73 -13.10 -9.62
N VAL A 46 3.46 -14.21 -9.73
CA VAL A 46 2.87 -15.53 -10.02
C VAL A 46 1.88 -15.95 -8.93
N LYS A 47 2.21 -15.74 -7.64
CA LYS A 47 1.29 -16.06 -6.54
C LYS A 47 0.03 -15.18 -6.57
N ALA A 48 0.18 -13.90 -6.84
CA ALA A 48 -0.95 -12.97 -6.99
C ALA A 48 -1.82 -13.34 -8.20
N ALA A 49 -1.22 -13.69 -9.34
CA ALA A 49 -1.92 -14.12 -10.54
C ALA A 49 -2.69 -15.45 -10.32
N LEU A 50 -2.09 -16.41 -9.64
CA LEU A 50 -2.77 -17.67 -9.29
C LEU A 50 -3.98 -17.43 -8.38
N ALA A 51 -3.82 -16.59 -7.36
CA ALA A 51 -4.93 -16.21 -6.48
C ALA A 51 -6.06 -15.51 -7.26
N LEU A 52 -5.69 -14.62 -8.20
CA LEU A 52 -6.63 -13.93 -9.07
C LEU A 52 -7.39 -14.91 -9.97
N ILE A 53 -6.70 -15.87 -10.59
CA ILE A 53 -7.34 -16.90 -11.45
C ILE A 53 -8.34 -17.74 -10.65
N VAL A 54 -7.95 -18.19 -9.45
CA VAL A 54 -8.86 -18.96 -8.59
C VAL A 54 -10.08 -18.13 -8.20
N ALA A 55 -9.87 -16.89 -7.79
CA ALA A 55 -10.97 -15.98 -7.43
C ALA A 55 -11.84 -15.61 -8.65
N MET A 56 -11.26 -15.50 -9.85
CA MET A 56 -12.00 -15.30 -11.11
C MET A 56 -12.91 -16.48 -11.43
N VAL A 57 -12.45 -17.73 -11.22
CA VAL A 57 -13.30 -18.92 -11.39
C VAL A 57 -14.50 -18.87 -10.45
N VAL A 58 -14.29 -18.48 -9.18
CA VAL A 58 -15.38 -18.27 -8.22
C VAL A 58 -16.35 -17.20 -8.72
N GLY A 59 -15.83 -16.04 -9.18
CA GLY A 59 -16.64 -14.96 -9.76
C GLY A 59 -17.45 -15.40 -10.99
N PHE A 60 -16.90 -16.30 -11.82
CA PHE A 60 -17.57 -16.83 -12.99
C PHE A 60 -18.71 -17.79 -12.63
N VAL A 61 -18.51 -18.66 -11.62
CA VAL A 61 -19.53 -19.58 -11.12
C VAL A 61 -20.69 -18.84 -10.46
N PHE A 62 -20.38 -17.83 -9.65
CA PHE A 62 -21.39 -17.04 -8.94
C PHE A 62 -21.83 -15.79 -9.72
N PHE A 63 -21.78 -15.82 -11.04
CA PHE A 63 -22.10 -14.65 -11.88
C PHE A 63 -23.47 -14.04 -11.61
N HIS A 64 -24.53 -14.84 -11.45
CA HIS A 64 -25.89 -14.34 -11.31
C HIS A 64 -26.12 -13.45 -10.08
N PRO A 65 -25.79 -13.90 -8.86
CA PRO A 65 -25.93 -13.03 -7.67
C PRO A 65 -24.99 -11.80 -7.74
N ILE A 66 -23.80 -11.95 -8.30
CA ILE A 66 -22.86 -10.84 -8.48
C ILE A 66 -23.42 -9.83 -9.47
N TRP A 67 -24.01 -10.29 -10.55
CA TRP A 67 -24.60 -9.42 -11.57
C TRP A 67 -25.72 -8.56 -10.99
N SER A 68 -26.61 -9.11 -10.19
CA SER A 68 -27.66 -8.33 -9.52
C SER A 68 -27.10 -7.27 -8.58
N PHE A 69 -26.00 -7.59 -7.87
CA PHE A 69 -25.29 -6.63 -7.03
C PHE A 69 -24.64 -5.52 -7.86
N VAL A 70 -23.96 -5.86 -8.96
CA VAL A 70 -23.30 -4.90 -9.85
C VAL A 70 -24.30 -3.94 -10.50
N THR A 71 -25.47 -4.41 -10.90
CA THR A 71 -26.50 -3.59 -11.57
C THR A 71 -27.37 -2.79 -10.61
N HIS A 72 -27.41 -3.17 -9.34
CA HIS A 72 -28.25 -2.51 -8.33
C HIS A 72 -28.03 -0.98 -8.22
N PRO A 73 -26.82 -0.42 -8.24
CA PRO A 73 -26.62 1.03 -8.19
C PRO A 73 -27.26 1.76 -9.38
N PHE A 74 -27.23 1.17 -10.57
CA PHE A 74 -27.87 1.70 -11.76
C PHE A 74 -29.40 1.62 -11.65
N CYS A 75 -29.91 0.47 -11.25
CA CYS A 75 -31.35 0.26 -11.09
C CYS A 75 -31.96 1.14 -9.98
N SER A 76 -31.21 1.40 -8.92
CA SER A 76 -31.63 2.28 -7.83
C SER A 76 -31.53 3.77 -8.15
N ALA A 77 -30.78 4.15 -9.19
CA ALA A 77 -30.72 5.53 -9.66
C ALA A 77 -32.06 5.96 -10.24
N ARG A 78 -32.66 7.02 -9.69
CA ARG A 78 -33.90 7.60 -10.23
C ARG A 78 -33.57 8.60 -11.33
N ILE A 79 -34.08 8.36 -12.52
CA ILE A 79 -33.94 9.18 -13.72
C ILE A 79 -35.34 9.70 -14.09
N ASN A 80 -35.58 10.99 -14.06
CA ASN A 80 -36.88 11.60 -14.37
C ASN A 80 -38.09 10.96 -13.62
N GLY A 81 -37.88 10.55 -12.35
CA GLY A 81 -38.89 9.93 -11.52
C GLY A 81 -39.03 8.40 -11.66
N HIS A 82 -38.38 7.78 -12.65
CA HIS A 82 -38.39 6.34 -12.88
C HIS A 82 -37.06 5.70 -12.42
N SER A 83 -37.07 4.41 -12.05
CA SER A 83 -35.82 3.68 -11.77
C SER A 83 -35.00 3.54 -13.05
N GLY A 84 -33.66 3.57 -12.94
CA GLY A 84 -32.76 3.46 -14.08
C GLY A 84 -33.05 2.23 -14.96
N CYS A 85 -33.38 1.08 -14.35
CA CYS A 85 -33.76 -0.12 -15.08
C CYS A 85 -35.09 0.05 -15.82
N LYS A 86 -36.09 0.71 -15.25
CA LYS A 86 -37.39 0.95 -15.92
C LYS A 86 -37.29 1.90 -17.10
N VAL A 87 -36.38 2.88 -17.07
CA VAL A 87 -36.16 3.82 -18.18
C VAL A 87 -35.64 3.09 -19.41
N VAL A 88 -34.89 2.00 -19.24
CA VAL A 88 -34.28 1.21 -20.31
C VAL A 88 -35.09 -0.08 -20.60
N GLY A 89 -36.31 -0.18 -20.06
CA GLY A 89 -37.15 -1.39 -20.25
C GLY A 89 -36.62 -2.62 -19.54
N ASP A 90 -35.98 -2.44 -18.37
CA ASP A 90 -35.30 -3.46 -17.55
C ASP A 90 -34.15 -4.19 -18.28
N GLN A 91 -33.70 -3.66 -19.44
CA GLN A 91 -32.63 -4.27 -20.25
C GLN A 91 -31.50 -3.29 -20.52
N LEU A 92 -30.29 -3.66 -20.15
CA LEU A 92 -29.09 -2.98 -20.61
C LEU A 92 -28.75 -3.46 -22.03
N VAL A 93 -28.42 -2.54 -22.91
CA VAL A 93 -28.22 -2.84 -24.34
C VAL A 93 -26.88 -3.54 -24.53
N VAL A 94 -26.92 -4.69 -25.16
CA VAL A 94 -25.75 -5.46 -25.62
C VAL A 94 -25.76 -5.39 -27.14
N THR A 95 -24.67 -4.96 -27.75
CA THR A 95 -24.62 -4.68 -29.21
C THR A 95 -23.88 -5.72 -30.02
N GLY A 96 -22.95 -6.46 -29.41
CA GLY A 96 -22.12 -7.46 -30.07
C GLY A 96 -22.53 -8.91 -29.73
N VAL A 97 -22.29 -9.82 -30.66
CA VAL A 97 -22.59 -11.26 -30.50
C VAL A 97 -21.75 -11.89 -29.37
N PHE A 98 -20.51 -11.44 -29.20
CA PHE A 98 -19.58 -11.94 -28.18
C PHE A 98 -19.65 -11.16 -26.86
N ASP A 99 -20.36 -10.02 -26.83
CA ASP A 99 -20.44 -9.16 -25.64
C ASP A 99 -20.98 -9.90 -24.40
N PRO A 100 -22.00 -10.80 -24.46
CA PRO A 100 -22.46 -11.51 -23.28
C PRO A 100 -21.39 -12.40 -22.64
N PHE A 101 -20.53 -13.01 -23.46
CA PHE A 101 -19.39 -13.79 -22.95
C PHE A 101 -18.31 -12.87 -22.34
N MET A 102 -17.92 -11.81 -23.07
CA MET A 102 -16.93 -10.85 -22.58
C MET A 102 -17.40 -10.16 -21.30
N LEU A 103 -18.68 -9.88 -21.18
CA LEU A 103 -19.30 -9.35 -19.97
C LEU A 103 -19.07 -10.27 -18.76
N ARG A 104 -19.34 -11.57 -18.92
CA ARG A 104 -19.10 -12.56 -17.85
C ARG A 104 -17.63 -12.61 -17.45
N VAL A 105 -16.72 -12.60 -18.41
CA VAL A 105 -15.28 -12.61 -18.18
C VAL A 105 -14.84 -11.34 -17.45
N LYS A 106 -15.29 -10.14 -17.90
CA LYS A 106 -14.98 -8.86 -17.25
C LYS A 106 -15.48 -8.80 -15.80
N VAL A 107 -16.73 -9.23 -15.55
CA VAL A 107 -17.30 -9.27 -14.20
C VAL A 107 -16.55 -10.26 -13.32
N ALA A 108 -16.28 -11.47 -13.83
CA ALA A 108 -15.55 -12.51 -13.09
C ALA A 108 -14.12 -12.05 -12.75
N PHE A 109 -13.42 -11.44 -13.70
CA PHE A 109 -12.08 -10.88 -13.47
C PHE A 109 -12.11 -9.80 -12.39
N PHE A 110 -13.05 -8.87 -12.48
CA PHE A 110 -13.18 -7.77 -11.53
C PHE A 110 -13.49 -8.25 -10.10
N VAL A 111 -14.46 -9.16 -9.97
CA VAL A 111 -14.78 -9.78 -8.68
C VAL A 111 -13.60 -10.59 -8.16
N GLY A 112 -12.94 -11.32 -9.06
CA GLY A 112 -11.69 -12.01 -8.74
C GLY A 112 -10.63 -11.07 -8.16
N LEU A 113 -10.47 -9.89 -8.74
CA LEU A 113 -9.52 -8.88 -8.27
C LEU A 113 -9.87 -8.37 -6.86
N ILE A 114 -11.16 -8.18 -6.56
CA ILE A 114 -11.63 -7.76 -5.23
C ILE A 114 -11.45 -8.90 -4.23
N LEU A 115 -11.88 -10.12 -4.55
CA LEU A 115 -11.76 -11.28 -3.65
C LEU A 115 -10.31 -11.66 -3.37
N ALA A 116 -9.45 -11.55 -4.37
CA ALA A 116 -8.02 -11.80 -4.23
C ALA A 116 -7.25 -10.62 -3.59
N SER A 117 -7.92 -9.50 -3.27
CA SER A 117 -7.25 -8.29 -2.74
C SER A 117 -6.39 -8.55 -1.51
N PRO A 118 -6.75 -9.37 -0.52
CA PRO A 118 -5.86 -9.65 0.60
C PRO A 118 -4.55 -10.32 0.16
N VAL A 119 -4.61 -11.15 -0.89
CA VAL A 119 -3.45 -11.90 -1.37
C VAL A 119 -2.54 -11.00 -2.20
N TRP A 120 -3.07 -10.28 -3.20
CA TRP A 120 -2.22 -9.43 -4.05
C TRP A 120 -1.73 -8.18 -3.30
N LEU A 121 -2.51 -7.61 -2.39
CA LEU A 121 -2.03 -6.55 -1.49
C LEU A 121 -0.89 -7.06 -0.60
N TYR A 122 -1.00 -8.29 -0.07
CA TYR A 122 0.11 -8.91 0.65
C TYR A 122 1.37 -9.02 -0.21
N GLN A 123 1.24 -9.51 -1.44
CA GLN A 123 2.40 -9.65 -2.32
C GLN A 123 3.01 -8.29 -2.67
N LEU A 124 2.15 -7.26 -2.89
CA LEU A 124 2.56 -5.90 -3.17
C LEU A 124 3.32 -5.28 -2.00
N TRP A 125 2.72 -5.26 -0.81
CA TRP A 125 3.34 -4.66 0.37
C TRP A 125 4.56 -5.44 0.84
N ALA A 126 4.53 -6.75 0.75
CA ALA A 126 5.68 -7.59 1.06
C ALA A 126 6.83 -7.43 0.05
N PHE A 127 6.58 -6.95 -1.17
CA PHE A 127 7.61 -6.57 -2.14
C PHE A 127 8.21 -5.18 -1.85
N ILE A 128 7.36 -4.22 -1.44
CA ILE A 128 7.80 -2.84 -1.13
C ILE A 128 8.53 -2.78 0.22
N ALA A 129 8.08 -3.56 1.21
CA ALA A 129 8.58 -3.55 2.57
C ALA A 129 9.90 -4.33 2.88
N PRO A 130 10.44 -5.24 2.06
CA PRO A 130 11.65 -6.01 2.44
C PRO A 130 12.90 -5.15 2.58
N GLY A 131 12.93 -3.95 2.00
CA GLY A 131 13.97 -2.95 2.23
C GLY A 131 13.94 -2.35 3.63
N LEU A 132 12.81 -2.43 4.35
CA LEU A 132 12.61 -1.78 5.64
C LEU A 132 12.95 -2.64 6.85
N TYR A 133 12.56 -3.92 6.82
CA TYR A 133 12.67 -4.77 8.01
C TYR A 133 12.97 -6.23 7.63
N ARG A 134 14.25 -6.54 7.39
CA ARG A 134 14.71 -7.91 7.12
C ARG A 134 14.44 -8.91 8.25
N LYS A 135 14.06 -8.46 9.45
CA LYS A 135 13.98 -9.32 10.65
C LYS A 135 12.56 -9.61 11.17
N GLU A 136 11.51 -8.93 10.70
CA GLU A 136 10.18 -9.14 11.28
C GLU A 136 9.07 -9.36 10.25
N LYS A 137 8.81 -10.63 9.93
CA LYS A 137 7.62 -11.07 9.17
C LYS A 137 6.29 -10.55 9.79
N ARG A 138 6.30 -10.22 11.07
CA ARG A 138 5.17 -9.67 11.83
C ARG A 138 4.64 -8.36 11.25
N TRP A 139 5.52 -7.48 10.80
CA TRP A 139 5.14 -6.21 10.18
C TRP A 139 4.42 -6.39 8.84
N ALA A 140 4.85 -7.37 8.03
CA ALA A 140 4.16 -7.66 6.76
C ALA A 140 2.72 -8.12 6.99
N TYR A 141 2.46 -8.96 7.99
CA TYR A 141 1.10 -9.38 8.35
C TYR A 141 0.27 -8.23 8.92
N LEU A 142 0.87 -7.35 9.71
CA LEU A 142 0.19 -6.16 10.24
C LEU A 142 -0.23 -5.22 9.11
N PHE A 143 0.66 -4.96 8.15
CA PHE A 143 0.34 -4.10 7.01
C PHE A 143 -0.80 -4.66 6.16
N VAL A 144 -0.81 -5.95 5.91
CA VAL A 144 -1.92 -6.59 5.18
C VAL A 144 -3.21 -6.59 5.98
N GLY A 145 -3.12 -6.81 7.29
CA GLY A 145 -4.26 -6.71 8.20
C GLY A 145 -4.91 -5.33 8.21
N ILE A 146 -4.17 -4.28 7.83
CA ILE A 146 -4.67 -2.91 7.66
C ILE A 146 -5.07 -2.63 6.20
N ALA A 147 -4.26 -3.06 5.22
CA ALA A 147 -4.48 -2.83 3.81
C ALA A 147 -5.81 -3.43 3.32
N ALA A 148 -6.04 -4.71 3.57
CA ALA A 148 -7.25 -5.37 3.07
C ALA A 148 -8.56 -4.74 3.58
N PRO A 149 -8.73 -4.40 4.87
CA PRO A 149 -9.90 -3.64 5.34
C PRO A 149 -9.97 -2.23 4.76
N LEU A 150 -8.83 -1.57 4.56
CA LEU A 150 -8.76 -0.22 4.02
C LEU A 150 -9.24 -0.21 2.56
N PHE A 151 -8.72 -1.12 1.73
CA PHE A 151 -9.19 -1.35 0.36
C PHE A 151 -10.68 -1.66 0.31
N ALA A 152 -11.16 -2.59 1.17
CA ALA A 152 -12.57 -2.95 1.23
C ALA A 152 -13.45 -1.76 1.62
N THR A 153 -13.02 -0.93 2.57
CA THR A 153 -13.73 0.30 2.96
C THR A 153 -13.84 1.27 1.79
N GLY A 154 -12.75 1.47 1.03
CA GLY A 154 -12.74 2.26 -0.19
C GLY A 154 -13.73 1.73 -1.23
N ALA A 155 -13.71 0.42 -1.48
CA ALA A 155 -14.63 -0.23 -2.42
C ALA A 155 -16.11 -0.09 -2.01
N VAL A 156 -16.42 -0.26 -0.72
CA VAL A 156 -17.76 -0.05 -0.17
C VAL A 156 -18.20 1.42 -0.30
N LEU A 157 -17.33 2.36 0.01
CA LEU A 157 -17.62 3.78 -0.16
C LEU A 157 -17.91 4.12 -1.63
N ALA A 158 -17.10 3.60 -2.56
CA ALA A 158 -17.31 3.76 -4.00
C ALA A 158 -18.71 3.28 -4.43
N TYR A 159 -19.13 2.12 -3.94
CA TYR A 159 -20.46 1.56 -4.24
C TYR A 159 -21.61 2.52 -3.84
N PHE A 160 -21.53 3.14 -2.66
CA PHE A 160 -22.52 4.10 -2.20
C PHE A 160 -22.45 5.44 -2.96
N VAL A 161 -21.24 5.90 -3.26
CA VAL A 161 -21.00 7.17 -3.98
C VAL A 161 -21.49 7.05 -5.43
N MET A 162 -21.26 5.91 -6.06
CA MET A 162 -21.59 5.67 -7.45
C MET A 162 -23.08 5.85 -7.76
N SER A 163 -23.98 5.36 -6.90
CA SER A 163 -25.45 5.57 -7.09
C SER A 163 -25.84 7.04 -7.08
N ARG A 164 -25.10 7.88 -6.34
CA ARG A 164 -25.33 9.34 -6.32
C ARG A 164 -24.72 10.00 -7.55
N GLY A 165 -23.52 9.61 -7.95
CA GLY A 165 -22.85 10.10 -9.15
C GLY A 165 -23.64 9.83 -10.41
N LEU A 166 -24.14 8.60 -10.58
CA LEU A 166 -24.98 8.19 -11.71
C LEU A 166 -26.26 9.02 -11.79
N ARG A 167 -26.95 9.25 -10.66
CA ARG A 167 -28.16 10.08 -10.64
C ARG A 167 -27.88 11.51 -11.11
N TYR A 168 -26.76 12.06 -10.67
CA TYR A 168 -26.38 13.39 -11.07
C TYR A 168 -26.04 13.47 -12.57
N LEU A 169 -25.18 12.58 -13.06
CA LEU A 169 -24.76 12.53 -14.47
C LEU A 169 -25.93 12.34 -15.42
N LEU A 170 -26.78 11.37 -15.12
CA LEU A 170 -27.97 11.10 -15.94
C LEU A 170 -29.03 12.21 -15.83
N GLY A 171 -29.05 12.92 -14.69
CA GLY A 171 -29.92 14.09 -14.48
C GLY A 171 -29.53 15.35 -15.27
N LEU A 172 -28.27 15.41 -15.77
CA LEU A 172 -27.81 16.52 -16.63
C LEU A 172 -28.34 16.43 -18.06
N SER A 173 -28.98 15.32 -18.44
CA SER A 173 -29.51 15.14 -19.78
C SER A 173 -30.63 16.13 -20.08
N PRO A 174 -30.64 16.78 -21.27
CA PRO A 174 -31.70 17.65 -21.70
C PRO A 174 -33.05 16.92 -21.72
N LYS A 175 -34.14 17.65 -21.46
CA LYS A 175 -35.50 17.08 -21.56
C LYS A 175 -35.75 16.54 -22.98
N GLY A 176 -36.29 15.34 -23.08
CA GLY A 176 -36.57 14.67 -24.36
C GLY A 176 -35.43 13.84 -24.92
N VAL A 177 -34.26 13.80 -24.27
CA VAL A 177 -33.16 12.92 -24.65
C VAL A 177 -33.21 11.67 -23.80
N LEU A 178 -33.34 10.50 -24.42
CA LEU A 178 -33.24 9.21 -23.76
C LEU A 178 -31.78 8.76 -23.75
N VAL A 179 -31.16 8.75 -22.57
CA VAL A 179 -29.80 8.24 -22.40
C VAL A 179 -29.86 6.76 -22.13
N LEU A 180 -29.35 5.97 -23.07
CA LEU A 180 -29.21 4.52 -22.99
C LEU A 180 -27.74 4.17 -22.79
N PRO A 181 -27.22 4.10 -21.55
CA PRO A 181 -25.83 3.70 -21.36
C PRO A 181 -25.65 2.24 -21.79
N SER A 182 -24.62 1.99 -22.60
CA SER A 182 -24.26 0.60 -22.92
C SER A 182 -23.78 -0.10 -21.64
N ILE A 183 -24.01 -1.40 -21.58
CA ILE A 183 -23.57 -2.23 -20.46
C ILE A 183 -22.06 -2.13 -20.21
N ASP A 184 -21.29 -2.01 -21.28
CA ASP A 184 -19.83 -1.90 -21.23
C ASP A 184 -19.36 -0.58 -20.62
N THR A 185 -20.01 0.53 -21.00
CA THR A 185 -19.74 1.87 -20.41
C THR A 185 -20.08 1.89 -18.93
N TYR A 186 -21.25 1.32 -18.55
CA TYR A 186 -21.62 1.23 -17.15
C TYR A 186 -20.64 0.38 -16.35
N LEU A 187 -20.26 -0.80 -16.87
CA LEU A 187 -19.35 -1.70 -16.18
C LEU A 187 -17.95 -1.08 -16.02
N SER A 188 -17.45 -0.38 -17.04
CA SER A 188 -16.17 0.33 -16.97
C SER A 188 -16.20 1.43 -15.92
N TYR A 189 -17.30 2.19 -15.83
CA TYR A 189 -17.51 3.17 -14.78
C TYR A 189 -17.54 2.53 -13.39
N PHE A 190 -18.31 1.44 -13.23
CA PHE A 190 -18.41 0.67 -11.99
C PHE A 190 -17.05 0.18 -11.51
N GLN A 191 -16.31 -0.48 -12.39
CA GLN A 191 -15.00 -1.05 -12.10
C GLN A 191 -13.98 0.06 -11.74
N GLY A 192 -13.95 1.12 -12.53
CA GLY A 192 -13.05 2.24 -12.30
C GLY A 192 -13.31 2.94 -10.97
N MET A 193 -14.57 3.16 -10.62
CA MET A 193 -14.94 3.76 -9.33
C MET A 193 -14.49 2.88 -8.16
N ILE A 194 -14.80 1.60 -8.17
CA ILE A 194 -14.43 0.72 -7.04
C ILE A 194 -12.92 0.55 -6.92
N LEU A 195 -12.20 0.37 -8.04
CA LEU A 195 -10.75 0.27 -8.02
C LEU A 195 -10.08 1.59 -7.64
N GLY A 196 -10.58 2.71 -8.18
CA GLY A 196 -10.06 4.03 -7.87
C GLY A 196 -10.17 4.35 -6.38
N PHE A 197 -11.33 4.14 -5.77
CA PHE A 197 -11.52 4.32 -4.33
C PHE A 197 -10.73 3.29 -3.52
N GLY A 198 -10.74 2.01 -3.91
CA GLY A 198 -9.99 0.98 -3.21
C GLY A 198 -8.50 1.32 -3.15
N LEU A 199 -7.89 1.69 -4.28
CA LEU A 199 -6.49 2.09 -4.34
C LEU A 199 -6.21 3.43 -3.65
N ALA A 200 -7.16 4.38 -3.71
CA ALA A 200 -7.04 5.65 -3.00
C ALA A 200 -6.93 5.46 -1.48
N PHE A 201 -7.66 4.50 -0.95
CA PHE A 201 -7.62 4.17 0.47
C PHE A 201 -6.31 3.49 0.90
N GLU A 202 -5.51 2.96 -0.03
CA GLU A 202 -4.15 2.48 0.24
C GLU A 202 -3.11 3.61 0.39
N LEU A 203 -3.40 4.83 -0.11
CA LEU A 203 -2.46 5.96 -0.05
C LEU A 203 -1.98 6.29 1.38
N PRO A 204 -2.83 6.40 2.42
CA PRO A 204 -2.37 6.68 3.77
C PRO A 204 -1.42 5.61 4.30
N LEU A 205 -1.70 4.34 4.00
CA LEU A 205 -0.82 3.24 4.39
C LEU A 205 0.54 3.35 3.69
N ALA A 206 0.55 3.68 2.39
CA ALA A 206 1.78 3.91 1.63
C ALA A 206 2.63 5.04 2.26
N LEU A 207 2.02 6.17 2.60
CA LEU A 207 2.70 7.30 3.23
C LEU A 207 3.29 6.93 4.60
N VAL A 208 2.54 6.19 5.42
CA VAL A 208 3.02 5.71 6.73
C VAL A 208 4.18 4.73 6.56
N ILE A 209 4.13 3.83 5.58
CA ILE A 209 5.24 2.91 5.28
C ILE A 209 6.48 3.68 4.84
N LEU A 210 6.35 4.70 3.97
CA LEU A 210 7.47 5.56 3.58
C LEU A 210 8.07 6.31 4.78
N ASN A 211 7.25 6.72 5.73
CA ASN A 211 7.72 7.31 6.98
C ASN A 211 8.47 6.29 7.85
N MET A 212 7.94 5.09 8.00
CA MET A 212 8.63 4.01 8.72
C MET A 212 9.97 3.65 8.07
N ALA A 213 10.07 3.78 6.74
CA ALA A 213 11.29 3.63 5.94
C ALA A 213 12.31 4.75 6.12
N HIS A 214 12.02 5.76 6.92
CA HIS A 214 12.83 7.00 7.03
C HIS A 214 12.97 7.78 5.71
N ILE A 215 12.20 7.44 4.67
CA ILE A 215 12.19 8.15 3.38
C ILE A 215 11.40 9.45 3.50
N LEU A 216 10.24 9.40 4.20
CA LEU A 216 9.33 10.51 4.40
C LEU A 216 9.25 10.88 5.88
N THR A 217 9.89 11.98 6.28
CA THR A 217 9.76 12.55 7.63
C THR A 217 8.63 13.57 7.67
N HIS A 218 8.06 13.83 8.87
CA HIS A 218 7.02 14.86 9.04
C HIS A 218 7.49 16.24 8.51
N ALA A 219 8.73 16.62 8.75
CA ALA A 219 9.26 17.88 8.26
C ALA A 219 9.26 17.97 6.72
N ARG A 220 9.58 16.86 6.03
CA ARG A 220 9.47 16.79 4.55
C ARG A 220 8.01 16.81 4.11
N PHE A 221 7.14 16.05 4.78
CA PHE A 221 5.70 16.02 4.48
C PHE A 221 5.11 17.42 4.60
N ALA A 222 5.32 18.14 5.71
CA ALA A 222 4.82 19.49 5.94
C ALA A 222 5.29 20.48 4.86
N LYS A 223 6.57 20.40 4.44
CA LYS A 223 7.12 21.21 3.34
C LYS A 223 6.42 20.92 2.01
N TRP A 224 6.05 19.66 1.75
CA TRP A 224 5.48 19.21 0.48
C TRP A 224 3.94 19.01 0.54
N ARG A 225 3.31 19.42 1.64
CA ARG A 225 1.87 19.26 1.89
C ARG A 225 1.01 19.73 0.71
N ARG A 226 1.30 20.92 0.17
CA ARG A 226 0.55 21.45 -1.00
C ARG A 226 0.67 20.54 -2.22
N LEU A 227 1.87 19.97 -2.46
CA LEU A 227 2.09 19.04 -3.56
C LEU A 227 1.41 17.70 -3.31
N MET A 228 1.38 17.20 -2.06
CA MET A 228 0.65 15.97 -1.70
C MET A 228 -0.85 16.14 -1.91
N LEU A 229 -1.42 17.26 -1.48
CA LEU A 229 -2.83 17.58 -1.73
C LEU A 229 -3.13 17.70 -3.23
N PHE A 230 -2.28 18.42 -3.97
CA PHE A 230 -2.42 18.49 -5.43
C PHE A 230 -2.30 17.09 -6.08
N GLY A 231 -1.37 16.26 -5.61
CA GLY A 231 -1.22 14.87 -6.04
C GLY A 231 -2.46 14.02 -5.79
N ALA A 232 -3.15 14.21 -4.66
CA ALA A 232 -4.42 13.52 -4.37
C ALA A 232 -5.53 13.93 -5.35
N PHE A 233 -5.63 15.23 -5.71
CA PHE A 233 -6.56 15.69 -6.74
C PHE A 233 -6.18 15.16 -8.13
N LEU A 234 -4.91 15.19 -8.48
CA LEU A 234 -4.41 14.65 -9.74
C LEU A 234 -4.68 13.14 -9.85
N PHE A 235 -4.42 12.40 -8.77
CA PHE A 235 -4.73 10.98 -8.68
C PHE A 235 -6.23 10.74 -8.88
N ALA A 236 -7.08 11.51 -8.17
CA ALA A 236 -8.53 11.41 -8.32
C ALA A 236 -9.00 11.70 -9.76
N GLY A 237 -8.38 12.66 -10.44
CA GLY A 237 -8.69 12.97 -11.83
C GLY A 237 -8.28 11.85 -12.80
N ILE A 238 -7.16 11.17 -12.55
CA ILE A 238 -6.67 10.07 -13.39
C ILE A 238 -7.41 8.77 -13.09
N ALA A 239 -7.67 8.48 -11.81
CA ALA A 239 -8.32 7.25 -11.37
C ALA A 239 -9.84 7.26 -11.62
N ASN A 240 -10.44 8.44 -11.80
CA ASN A 240 -11.86 8.57 -12.12
C ASN A 240 -12.11 8.16 -13.58
N PRO A 241 -12.95 7.15 -13.83
CA PRO A 241 -13.28 6.71 -15.18
C PRO A 241 -14.20 7.68 -15.94
N SER A 242 -14.80 8.62 -15.25
CA SER A 242 -15.71 9.63 -15.81
C SER A 242 -15.03 11.01 -15.84
N PRO A 243 -15.03 11.72 -16.97
CA PRO A 243 -14.40 13.04 -17.09
C PRO A 243 -15.28 14.16 -16.48
N ASP A 244 -16.03 13.87 -15.41
CA ASP A 244 -16.89 14.82 -14.75
C ASP A 244 -16.30 15.34 -13.42
N PRO A 245 -16.42 16.65 -13.13
CA PRO A 245 -15.84 17.26 -11.94
C PRO A 245 -16.43 16.73 -10.62
N ILE A 246 -17.68 16.26 -10.64
CA ILE A 246 -18.36 15.84 -9.42
C ILE A 246 -17.90 14.49 -8.95
N SER A 247 -17.83 13.49 -9.85
CA SER A 247 -17.26 12.19 -9.53
C SER A 247 -15.79 12.31 -9.11
N MET A 248 -15.03 13.23 -9.77
CA MET A 248 -13.67 13.56 -9.37
C MET A 248 -13.61 14.12 -7.95
N LEU A 249 -14.47 15.07 -7.58
CA LEU A 249 -14.51 15.64 -6.23
C LEU A 249 -14.95 14.60 -5.18
N LEU A 250 -15.90 13.75 -5.53
CA LEU A 250 -16.36 12.67 -4.64
C LEU A 250 -15.24 11.67 -4.30
N LEU A 251 -14.27 11.48 -5.20
CA LEU A 251 -13.06 10.70 -4.94
C LEU A 251 -11.96 11.54 -4.26
N ALA A 252 -11.74 12.78 -4.71
CA ALA A 252 -10.67 13.62 -4.21
C ALA A 252 -10.83 13.99 -2.72
N VAL A 253 -12.05 14.32 -2.28
CA VAL A 253 -12.30 14.73 -0.89
C VAL A 253 -11.92 13.63 0.12
N PRO A 254 -12.38 12.38 0.00
CA PRO A 254 -11.92 11.29 0.86
C PRO A 254 -10.40 11.09 0.78
N CYS A 255 -9.80 11.16 -0.40
CA CYS A 255 -8.34 11.03 -0.56
C CYS A 255 -7.59 12.09 0.25
N VAL A 256 -8.02 13.36 0.17
CA VAL A 256 -7.42 14.46 0.93
C VAL A 256 -7.55 14.20 2.43
N VAL A 257 -8.73 13.80 2.91
CA VAL A 257 -8.94 13.49 4.33
C VAL A 257 -8.02 12.35 4.78
N LEU A 258 -7.86 11.31 3.95
CA LEU A 258 -6.97 10.18 4.26
C LEU A 258 -5.49 10.59 4.28
N VAL A 259 -5.06 11.48 3.39
CA VAL A 259 -3.69 12.05 3.39
C VAL A 259 -3.44 12.86 4.67
N GLU A 260 -4.41 13.68 5.12
CA GLU A 260 -4.32 14.41 6.39
C GLU A 260 -4.26 13.46 7.61
N VAL A 261 -5.05 12.38 7.59
CA VAL A 261 -4.96 11.34 8.63
C VAL A 261 -3.58 10.69 8.65
N ALA A 262 -3.00 10.40 7.47
CA ALA A 262 -1.63 9.87 7.38
C ALA A 262 -0.60 10.86 7.95
N GLU A 263 -0.74 12.18 7.69
CA GLU A 263 0.12 13.21 8.27
C GLU A 263 0.11 13.17 9.79
N VAL A 264 -1.07 13.06 10.40
CA VAL A 264 -1.22 12.95 11.86
C VAL A 264 -0.50 11.71 12.40
N VAL A 265 -0.64 10.56 11.74
CA VAL A 265 0.06 9.32 12.13
C VAL A 265 1.57 9.48 12.03
N ILE A 266 2.06 10.07 10.93
CA ILE A 266 3.48 10.35 10.70
C ILE A 266 4.03 11.29 11.78
N TYR A 267 3.31 12.36 12.13
CA TYR A 267 3.71 13.28 13.19
C TYR A 267 3.88 12.56 14.55
N PHE A 268 2.92 11.74 14.94
CA PHE A 268 3.02 11.00 16.20
C PHE A 268 4.16 9.97 16.18
N ASN A 269 4.38 9.32 15.04
CA ASN A 269 5.45 8.35 14.89
C ASN A 269 6.83 9.02 15.01
N ASP A 270 7.05 10.12 14.30
CA ASP A 270 8.32 10.88 14.38
C ASP A 270 8.54 11.46 15.77
N ARG A 271 7.49 11.97 16.44
CA ARG A 271 7.57 12.46 17.82
C ARG A 271 7.93 11.36 18.83
N ARG A 272 7.39 10.15 18.65
CA ARG A 272 7.77 9.00 19.49
C ARG A 272 9.23 8.64 19.28
N ARG A 273 9.70 8.61 18.04
CA ARG A 273 11.09 8.33 17.71
C ARG A 273 12.04 9.35 18.32
N ALA A 274 11.71 10.65 18.20
CA ALA A 274 12.52 11.73 18.78
C ALA A 274 12.65 11.61 20.32
N ARG A 275 11.65 11.06 21.00
CA ARG A 275 11.71 10.83 22.45
C ARG A 275 12.54 9.61 22.85
N THR A 276 12.71 8.65 21.95
CA THR A 276 13.44 7.39 22.18
C THR A 276 14.84 7.43 21.56
N ALA A 277 15.17 8.48 20.82
CA ALA A 277 16.50 8.68 20.27
C ALA A 277 17.48 8.96 21.42
N ASP A 278 18.57 8.22 21.41
CA ASP A 278 19.69 8.44 22.32
C ASP A 278 20.26 9.86 22.07
N PRO A 279 20.31 10.74 23.07
CA PRO A 279 20.89 12.07 22.94
C PRO A 279 22.34 12.04 22.44
N TYR A 280 23.04 10.94 22.65
CA TYR A 280 24.45 10.76 22.37
C TYR A 280 24.74 10.02 21.04
N ALA A 281 23.72 9.57 20.31
CA ALA A 281 23.89 8.80 19.08
C ALA A 281 24.57 9.56 17.92
N ASN A 282 24.70 10.90 18.03
CA ASN A 282 25.32 11.78 17.02
C ASN A 282 26.68 12.33 17.44
N LEU A 283 27.23 11.90 18.59
CA LEU A 283 28.59 12.31 18.98
C LEU A 283 29.57 11.61 18.03
N SER A 284 30.57 12.37 17.56
CA SER A 284 31.71 11.82 16.83
C SER A 284 32.58 11.01 17.79
N ASP A 285 33.34 10.02 17.26
CA ASP A 285 34.24 9.20 18.08
C ASP A 285 35.25 10.03 18.93
N ASP A 286 35.47 11.30 18.58
CA ASP A 286 36.34 12.22 19.25
C ASP A 286 35.62 13.11 20.31
N GLU A 287 34.30 13.07 20.40
CA GLU A 287 33.51 13.79 21.39
C GLU A 287 33.18 12.88 22.58
N ALA A 288 33.81 13.17 23.76
CA ALA A 288 33.47 12.48 24.97
C ALA A 288 32.01 12.79 25.36
N SER A 289 31.20 11.73 25.61
CA SER A 289 29.86 11.95 26.19
C SER A 289 30.01 12.66 27.53
N PRO A 290 29.18 13.67 27.82
CA PRO A 290 29.20 14.30 29.14
C PRO A 290 28.85 13.23 30.19
N LEU A 291 29.83 12.95 31.05
CA LEU A 291 29.58 12.12 32.22
C LEU A 291 28.57 12.88 33.10
N GLU A 292 27.36 12.38 33.26
CA GLU A 292 26.52 12.79 34.37
C GLU A 292 27.26 12.37 35.64
N MET A 293 27.95 13.33 36.28
CA MET A 293 28.40 13.14 37.62
C MET A 293 27.15 13.08 38.46
N ASP A 294 26.85 11.90 38.96
CA ASP A 294 25.87 11.72 40.02
C ASP A 294 26.39 12.46 41.25
N ASP A 295 25.85 13.64 41.53
CA ASP A 295 26.25 14.52 42.64
C ASP A 295 25.87 13.96 44.01
N GLY A 296 25.73 12.65 44.16
CA GLY A 296 25.08 12.08 45.29
C GLY A 296 25.72 10.88 45.98
N GLU A 297 27.06 10.81 46.16
CA GLU A 297 27.61 10.08 47.33
C GLU A 297 29.03 10.61 47.65
N PRO A 298 29.27 11.11 48.90
CA PRO A 298 30.63 11.39 49.32
C PRO A 298 31.36 10.04 49.39
N VAL A 299 32.45 9.94 48.61
CA VAL A 299 33.40 8.82 48.69
C VAL A 299 33.93 8.79 50.10
N ASP A 300 33.48 7.79 50.88
CA ASP A 300 34.03 7.51 52.21
C ASP A 300 35.53 7.36 52.08
N THR A 301 36.22 8.26 52.79
CA THR A 301 37.68 8.29 52.88
C THR A 301 38.11 6.93 53.47
N VAL A 302 38.77 6.13 52.63
CA VAL A 302 39.41 4.87 53.05
C VAL A 302 40.37 5.20 54.19
N ASP A 303 40.00 4.78 55.40
CA ASP A 303 40.83 4.87 56.60
C ASP A 303 42.06 3.96 56.49
N HIS A 304 43.25 4.56 56.26
CA HIS A 304 44.52 3.87 56.17
C HIS A 304 45.15 3.54 57.57
N SER A 305 44.35 3.42 58.64
CA SER A 305 44.87 3.19 60.01
C SER A 305 45.34 1.77 60.30
N HIS A 306 45.38 0.83 59.36
CA HIS A 306 45.76 -0.58 59.61
C HIS A 306 47.04 -1.06 58.91
N LEU A 307 48.01 -0.12 58.63
CA LEU A 307 49.37 -0.51 58.22
C LEU A 307 50.39 0.03 59.26
N ASN A 308 50.48 -0.66 60.43
CA ASN A 308 51.65 -0.69 61.27
C ASN A 308 51.73 -2.05 61.96
#